data_ca5f27beaa82f09dd959d78087baea34
#
_entry.id   ca5f27beaa82f09dd959d78087baea34
#
_cell.length_a   1.000
_cell.length_b   1.000
_cell.length_c   1.000
_cell.angle_alpha   90.00
_cell.angle_beta   90.00
_cell.angle_gamma   90.00
#
_symmetry.space_group_name_H-M   'P 1'
#
loop_
_entity.id
_entity.type
_entity.pdbx_description
1 polymer ?
#
loop_
_entity_poly.entity_id
_entity_poly.type
_entity_poly.pdbx_seq_one_letter_code
_entity_poly.pdbx_strand_id
1 'polypeptide(L)'
;MFRSNTIRNTHHRPQEGRLPVRAWLSVVAGAFLALAHMPASGAETDPRLAGSRAAISSFGAELKAALSEGMAKGGPPAAIAVCQEAAPAIAAAQSAELGAQVGRTSRRFRNPVNAPSPAEQVALEAFEDRLRSGESAANMEHWRVGADGSAIYLRPIVIAPVCLACHGEVLAPETKAAIDRLYADDRATGYREGQLRGAFRVVWPAR
;
A
#
# COMPACT_ATOMS: atom_id res chain seq x y z
N MET A 1 -27.31 22.60 61.00
CA MET A 1 -27.54 21.53 62.01
C MET A 1 -26.48 20.49 61.73
N PHE A 2 -25.45 20.49 62.55
CA PHE A 2 -25.00 19.44 63.49
C PHE A 2 -24.74 18.07 62.84
N ARG A 3 -23.61 17.38 62.95
CA ARG A 3 -22.55 17.35 64.02
C ARG A 3 -21.26 16.70 63.44
N SER A 4 -20.14 17.25 63.91
CA SER A 4 -18.82 16.61 63.98
C SER A 4 -18.88 15.31 64.77
N ASN A 5 -18.00 14.33 64.44
CA ASN A 5 -17.48 13.44 65.47
C ASN A 5 -16.04 13.06 65.15
N THR A 6 -15.17 13.66 65.99
CA THR A 6 -13.75 13.39 66.13
C THR A 6 -13.60 12.24 67.13
N ILE A 7 -12.87 11.21 66.79
CA ILE A 7 -12.34 10.25 67.80
C ILE A 7 -10.83 10.12 67.55
N ARG A 8 -10.11 10.54 68.60
CA ARG A 8 -8.68 10.38 68.85
C ARG A 8 -8.51 9.07 69.62
N ASN A 9 -7.46 8.29 69.39
CA ASN A 9 -6.60 7.63 70.40
C ASN A 9 -5.62 6.69 69.71
N THR A 10 -4.44 6.73 69.99
CA THR A 10 -3.37 6.69 70.99
C THR A 10 -2.36 5.56 70.64
N HIS A 11 -1.15 5.99 70.74
CA HIS A 11 0.11 5.27 70.74
C HIS A 11 0.13 3.84 71.26
N HIS A 12 0.88 2.99 70.56
CA HIS A 12 1.78 2.02 71.24
C HIS A 12 2.96 1.68 70.31
N ARG A 13 4.18 2.09 70.77
CA ARG A 13 5.45 1.44 70.39
C ARG A 13 5.73 0.34 71.41
N PRO A 14 6.28 -0.76 70.97
CA PRO A 14 7.51 -1.24 71.61
C PRO A 14 8.56 -1.77 70.61
N GLN A 15 9.72 -1.27 70.80
CA GLN A 15 10.97 -1.96 71.13
C GLN A 15 11.67 -2.78 70.04
N GLU A 16 12.90 -2.32 69.91
CA GLU A 16 14.00 -2.83 69.10
C GLU A 16 14.40 -4.27 69.47
N GLY A 17 14.53 -5.11 68.50
CA GLY A 17 15.24 -6.39 68.59
C GLY A 17 16.35 -6.44 67.56
N ARG A 18 17.56 -6.10 67.94
CA ARG A 18 18.76 -6.34 67.14
C ARG A 18 19.05 -7.83 67.10
N LEU A 19 19.15 -8.41 65.92
CA LEU A 19 19.78 -9.71 65.68
C LEU A 19 20.82 -9.62 64.56
N PRO A 20 21.85 -10.43 64.56
CA PRO A 20 23.14 -10.14 63.95
C PRO A 20 23.19 -10.46 62.45
N VAL A 21 23.95 -9.62 61.77
CA VAL A 21 24.35 -9.74 60.37
C VAL A 21 25.13 -11.03 60.19
N ARG A 22 24.56 -12.02 59.51
CA ARG A 22 25.31 -13.09 58.86
C ARG A 22 25.34 -12.80 57.36
N ALA A 23 26.52 -12.40 56.90
CA ALA A 23 26.85 -12.25 55.52
C ALA A 23 26.73 -13.59 54.79
N TRP A 24 25.75 -13.70 53.92
CA TRP A 24 25.71 -14.74 52.89
C TRP A 24 26.08 -14.07 51.55
N LEU A 25 27.32 -14.30 51.16
CA LEU A 25 27.79 -14.04 49.80
C LEU A 25 27.07 -15.02 48.86
N SER A 26 25.96 -14.61 48.29
CA SER A 26 25.35 -15.33 47.17
C SER A 26 25.96 -14.82 45.88
N VAL A 27 26.83 -15.65 45.30
CA VAL A 27 27.32 -15.49 43.94
C VAL A 27 26.11 -15.69 42.97
N VAL A 28 25.53 -14.61 42.52
CA VAL A 28 24.55 -14.65 41.42
C VAL A 28 25.36 -14.74 40.13
N ALA A 29 25.53 -15.95 39.61
CA ALA A 29 26.00 -16.19 38.27
C ALA A 29 24.94 -15.66 37.31
N GLY A 30 25.16 -14.45 36.78
CA GLY A 30 24.33 -13.84 35.73
C GLY A 30 24.50 -14.61 34.44
N ALA A 31 23.55 -15.49 34.12
CA ALA A 31 23.39 -16.00 32.78
C ALA A 31 22.91 -14.85 31.90
N PHE A 32 23.83 -14.17 31.21
CA PHE A 32 23.49 -13.31 30.09
C PHE A 32 22.90 -14.18 28.98
N LEU A 33 21.56 -14.24 28.91
CA LEU A 33 20.86 -14.68 27.72
C LEU A 33 21.18 -13.64 26.64
N ALA A 34 22.13 -13.95 25.77
CA ALA A 34 22.31 -13.24 24.52
C ALA A 34 21.04 -13.47 23.69
N LEU A 35 20.09 -12.52 23.73
CA LEU A 35 19.05 -12.45 22.74
C LEU A 35 19.76 -12.23 21.41
N ALA A 36 19.89 -13.32 20.64
CA ALA A 36 20.27 -13.26 19.26
C ALA A 36 19.24 -12.37 18.56
N HIS A 37 19.66 -11.15 18.23
CA HIS A 37 18.91 -10.30 17.33
C HIS A 37 18.88 -11.01 15.99
N MET A 38 17.78 -11.72 15.69
CA MET A 38 17.51 -12.18 14.35
C MET A 38 17.36 -10.91 13.48
N PRO A 39 18.15 -10.75 12.40
CA PRO A 39 17.98 -9.62 11.52
C PRO A 39 16.55 -9.68 10.97
N ALA A 40 15.79 -8.62 11.21
CA ALA A 40 14.47 -8.46 10.65
C ALA A 40 14.56 -8.52 9.13
N SER A 41 13.90 -9.50 8.59
CA SER A 41 13.38 -9.65 7.23
C SER A 41 14.21 -9.06 6.08
N GLY A 42 14.86 -9.93 5.31
CA GLY A 42 15.54 -9.60 4.04
C GLY A 42 14.65 -8.97 2.95
N ALA A 43 13.41 -8.65 3.26
CA ALA A 43 12.47 -7.98 2.35
C ALA A 43 12.82 -6.50 2.12
N GLU A 44 13.26 -5.78 3.16
CA GLU A 44 13.64 -4.35 3.02
C GLU A 44 15.00 -4.14 2.34
N THR A 45 15.83 -5.15 2.29
CA THR A 45 17.17 -5.10 1.69
C THR A 45 17.21 -5.58 0.24
N ASP A 46 16.11 -6.08 -0.32
CA ASP A 46 16.07 -6.52 -1.71
C ASP A 46 16.11 -5.29 -2.65
N PRO A 47 17.18 -5.13 -3.46
CA PRO A 47 17.33 -3.96 -4.33
C PRO A 47 16.22 -3.84 -5.36
N ARG A 48 15.54 -4.94 -5.70
CA ARG A 48 14.38 -4.94 -6.60
C ARG A 48 13.20 -4.16 -6.03
N LEU A 49 13.04 -4.12 -4.70
CA LEU A 49 11.99 -3.34 -4.08
C LEU A 49 12.20 -1.83 -4.31
N ALA A 50 13.43 -1.34 -4.09
CA ALA A 50 13.77 0.05 -4.37
C ALA A 50 13.60 0.41 -5.85
N GLY A 51 14.08 -0.46 -6.76
CA GLY A 51 13.88 -0.32 -8.19
C GLY A 51 12.40 -0.29 -8.59
N SER A 52 11.57 -1.16 -7.99
CA SER A 52 10.13 -1.18 -8.23
C SER A 52 9.45 0.12 -7.82
N ARG A 53 9.79 0.66 -6.65
CA ARG A 53 9.26 1.95 -6.16
C ARG A 53 9.62 3.09 -7.11
N ALA A 54 10.86 3.15 -7.57
CA ALA A 54 11.33 4.16 -8.52
C ALA A 54 10.60 4.06 -9.86
N ALA A 55 10.55 2.88 -10.48
CA ALA A 55 9.88 2.66 -11.75
C ALA A 55 8.39 3.01 -11.71
N ILE A 56 7.68 2.66 -10.62
CA ILE A 56 6.26 3.03 -10.45
C ILE A 56 6.09 4.54 -10.29
N SER A 57 7.01 5.22 -9.63
CA SER A 57 6.98 6.68 -9.49
C SER A 57 7.15 7.36 -10.85
N SER A 58 8.13 6.94 -11.66
CA SER A 58 8.35 7.44 -13.02
C SER A 58 7.14 7.15 -13.92
N PHE A 59 6.69 5.90 -13.97
CA PHE A 59 5.53 5.50 -14.75
C PHE A 59 4.28 6.33 -14.40
N GLY A 60 4.02 6.52 -13.12
CA GLY A 60 2.88 7.32 -12.65
C GLY A 60 2.98 8.79 -13.04
N ALA A 61 4.17 9.38 -12.98
CA ALA A 61 4.41 10.77 -13.35
C ALA A 61 4.25 10.99 -14.87
N GLU A 62 4.86 10.14 -15.69
CA GLU A 62 4.78 10.21 -17.15
C GLU A 62 3.34 9.99 -17.64
N LEU A 63 2.64 8.99 -17.08
CA LEU A 63 1.24 8.74 -17.42
C LEU A 63 0.34 9.92 -17.05
N LYS A 64 0.56 10.53 -15.89
CA LYS A 64 -0.18 11.72 -15.44
C LYS A 64 0.07 12.90 -16.37
N ALA A 65 1.31 13.12 -16.81
CA ALA A 65 1.67 14.18 -17.75
C ALA A 65 0.96 13.99 -19.11
N ALA A 66 1.04 12.78 -19.68
CA ALA A 66 0.37 12.44 -20.93
C ALA A 66 -1.17 12.60 -20.84
N LEU A 67 -1.76 12.16 -19.71
CA LEU A 67 -3.19 12.32 -19.45
C LEU A 67 -3.59 13.80 -19.37
N SER A 68 -2.81 14.62 -18.66
CA SER A 68 -3.06 16.05 -18.52
C SER A 68 -2.97 16.76 -19.86
N GLU A 69 -2.03 16.39 -20.72
CA GLU A 69 -1.90 16.91 -22.07
C GLU A 69 -3.13 16.53 -22.95
N GLY A 70 -3.57 15.28 -22.88
CA GLY A 70 -4.77 14.81 -23.57
C GLY A 70 -6.02 15.58 -23.12
N MET A 71 -6.16 15.78 -21.81
CA MET A 71 -7.26 16.58 -21.24
C MET A 71 -7.24 18.02 -21.73
N ALA A 72 -6.07 18.64 -21.82
CA ALA A 72 -5.92 20.01 -22.33
C ALA A 72 -6.24 20.15 -23.84
N LYS A 73 -5.94 19.12 -24.64
CA LYS A 73 -6.16 19.10 -26.08
C LYS A 73 -7.61 18.88 -26.50
N GLY A 74 -8.37 18.08 -25.79
CA GLY A 74 -9.72 17.71 -26.22
C GLY A 74 -10.56 17.04 -25.12
N GLY A 75 -10.25 17.34 -23.88
CA GLY A 75 -11.00 16.81 -22.73
C GLY A 75 -10.90 15.31 -22.57
N PRO A 76 -11.89 14.70 -21.86
CA PRO A 76 -11.88 13.27 -21.57
C PRO A 76 -11.79 12.36 -22.81
N PRO A 77 -12.46 12.62 -23.94
CA PRO A 77 -12.32 11.78 -25.12
C PRO A 77 -10.89 11.69 -25.68
N ALA A 78 -10.17 12.81 -25.74
CA ALA A 78 -8.76 12.82 -26.16
C ALA A 78 -7.85 12.13 -25.15
N ALA A 79 -8.10 12.33 -23.86
CA ALA A 79 -7.36 11.68 -22.79
C ALA A 79 -7.52 10.14 -22.80
N ILE A 80 -8.68 9.61 -23.20
CA ILE A 80 -8.91 8.16 -23.34
C ILE A 80 -8.03 7.57 -24.45
N ALA A 81 -7.87 8.27 -25.59
CA ALA A 81 -6.95 7.85 -26.65
C ALA A 81 -5.49 7.81 -26.16
N VAL A 82 -5.06 8.82 -25.40
CA VAL A 82 -3.73 8.81 -24.75
C VAL A 82 -3.56 7.59 -23.84
N CYS A 83 -4.58 7.22 -23.06
CA CYS A 83 -4.51 6.04 -22.22
C CYS A 83 -4.35 4.73 -23.01
N GLN A 84 -4.87 4.68 -24.26
CA GLN A 84 -4.75 3.52 -25.12
C GLN A 84 -3.34 3.39 -25.72
N GLU A 85 -2.72 4.49 -26.11
CA GLU A 85 -1.46 4.52 -26.85
C GLU A 85 -0.25 4.77 -25.94
N ALA A 86 -0.27 5.85 -25.14
CA ALA A 86 0.87 6.26 -24.34
C ALA A 86 1.12 5.34 -23.15
N ALA A 87 0.08 4.85 -22.48
CA ALA A 87 0.25 4.05 -21.29
C ALA A 87 1.00 2.72 -21.53
N PRO A 88 0.74 1.95 -22.61
CA PRO A 88 1.55 0.79 -22.95
C PRO A 88 3.00 1.15 -23.32
N ALA A 89 3.22 2.24 -24.05
CA ALA A 89 4.56 2.68 -24.44
C ALA A 89 5.41 3.08 -23.23
N ILE A 90 4.85 3.85 -22.29
CA ILE A 90 5.53 4.23 -21.05
C ILE A 90 5.84 2.96 -20.21
N ALA A 91 4.87 2.04 -20.10
CA ALA A 91 5.08 0.78 -19.38
C ALA A 91 6.21 -0.07 -20.00
N ALA A 92 6.28 -0.14 -21.32
CA ALA A 92 7.32 -0.87 -22.04
C ALA A 92 8.71 -0.22 -21.82
N ALA A 93 8.82 1.11 -21.88
CA ALA A 93 10.08 1.82 -21.60
C ALA A 93 10.57 1.55 -20.17
N GLN A 94 9.71 1.71 -19.17
CA GLN A 94 10.03 1.43 -17.77
C GLN A 94 10.40 -0.05 -17.54
N SER A 95 9.75 -0.97 -18.27
CA SER A 95 10.06 -2.40 -18.19
C SER A 95 11.45 -2.72 -18.74
N ALA A 96 11.81 -2.12 -19.86
CA ALA A 96 13.13 -2.30 -20.49
C ALA A 96 14.27 -1.75 -19.61
N GLU A 97 14.06 -0.60 -18.99
CA GLU A 97 15.01 0.02 -18.08
C GLU A 97 15.22 -0.80 -16.80
N LEU A 98 14.13 -1.28 -16.22
CA LEU A 98 14.16 -2.02 -14.95
C LEU A 98 14.59 -3.49 -15.11
N GLY A 99 14.40 -4.08 -16.27
CA GLY A 99 14.56 -5.52 -16.45
C GLY A 99 13.45 -6.36 -15.79
N ALA A 100 12.26 -5.76 -15.60
CA ALA A 100 11.08 -6.38 -15.02
C ALA A 100 9.81 -5.87 -15.71
N GLN A 101 8.71 -6.58 -15.63
CA GLN A 101 7.46 -6.17 -16.25
C GLN A 101 6.78 -5.08 -15.42
N VAL A 102 6.72 -3.85 -15.93
CA VAL A 102 6.03 -2.71 -15.32
C VAL A 102 4.66 -2.54 -15.98
N GLY A 103 3.64 -2.19 -15.19
CA GLY A 103 2.29 -1.98 -15.71
C GLY A 103 1.27 -1.61 -14.64
N ARG A 104 0.04 -1.93 -14.92
CA ARG A 104 -1.11 -1.74 -14.01
C ARG A 104 -1.94 -3.00 -13.94
N THR A 105 -2.63 -3.20 -12.84
CA THR A 105 -3.59 -4.29 -12.68
C THR A 105 -4.87 -3.79 -12.02
N SER A 106 -6.02 -4.38 -12.34
CA SER A 106 -7.30 -4.01 -11.75
C SER A 106 -8.33 -5.11 -11.93
N ARG A 107 -9.14 -5.38 -10.90
CA ARG A 107 -10.33 -6.25 -10.99
C ARG A 107 -11.40 -5.69 -11.94
N ARG A 108 -11.49 -4.36 -12.02
CA ARG A 108 -12.34 -3.64 -12.97
C ARG A 108 -11.43 -2.97 -14.00
N PHE A 109 -10.86 -3.78 -14.88
CA PHE A 109 -9.94 -3.31 -15.92
C PHE A 109 -10.67 -2.55 -17.02
N ARG A 110 -9.98 -1.60 -17.67
CA ARG A 110 -10.42 -0.98 -18.95
C ARG A 110 -9.87 -1.79 -20.12
N ASN A 111 -8.60 -2.14 -20.06
CA ASN A 111 -7.96 -3.03 -21.03
C ASN A 111 -7.81 -4.42 -20.42
N PRO A 112 -8.28 -5.51 -21.06
CA PRO A 112 -8.17 -6.89 -20.55
C PRO A 112 -6.76 -7.34 -20.18
N VAL A 113 -5.71 -6.80 -20.82
CA VAL A 113 -4.30 -7.12 -20.47
C VAL A 113 -3.94 -6.70 -19.05
N ASN A 114 -4.74 -5.86 -18.42
CA ASN A 114 -4.57 -5.43 -17.03
C ASN A 114 -5.41 -6.25 -16.04
N ALA A 115 -5.99 -7.38 -16.47
CA ALA A 115 -6.65 -8.29 -15.55
C ALA A 115 -5.63 -8.85 -14.54
N PRO A 116 -6.02 -9.00 -13.26
CA PRO A 116 -5.11 -9.47 -12.23
C PRO A 116 -4.88 -10.97 -12.32
N SER A 117 -3.64 -11.39 -12.06
CA SER A 117 -3.35 -12.79 -11.70
C SER A 117 -4.00 -13.15 -10.35
N PRO A 118 -4.11 -14.43 -9.99
CA PRO A 118 -4.65 -14.83 -8.68
C PRO A 118 -3.92 -14.20 -7.49
N ALA A 119 -2.59 -14.07 -7.57
CA ALA A 119 -1.79 -13.44 -6.52
C ALA A 119 -2.05 -11.92 -6.41
N GLU A 120 -2.20 -11.25 -7.54
CA GLU A 120 -2.54 -9.81 -7.58
C GLU A 120 -3.96 -9.56 -7.08
N GLN A 121 -4.90 -10.48 -7.37
CA GLN A 121 -6.28 -10.36 -6.88
C GLN A 121 -6.34 -10.35 -5.36
N VAL A 122 -5.63 -11.26 -4.69
CA VAL A 122 -5.54 -11.29 -3.21
C VAL A 122 -4.98 -9.97 -2.66
N ALA A 123 -3.94 -9.44 -3.30
CA ALA A 123 -3.35 -8.18 -2.86
C ALA A 123 -4.29 -6.97 -3.09
N LEU A 124 -5.03 -6.96 -4.20
CA LEU A 124 -6.03 -5.92 -4.47
C LEU A 124 -7.19 -5.96 -3.46
N GLU A 125 -7.65 -7.15 -3.09
CA GLU A 125 -8.66 -7.32 -2.04
C GLU A 125 -8.16 -6.80 -0.69
N ALA A 126 -6.92 -7.12 -0.32
CA ALA A 126 -6.30 -6.60 0.89
C ALA A 126 -6.19 -5.06 0.88
N PHE A 127 -5.89 -4.44 -0.26
CA PHE A 127 -5.90 -2.98 -0.39
C PHE A 127 -7.31 -2.39 -0.21
N GLU A 128 -8.34 -3.02 -0.78
CA GLU A 128 -9.74 -2.59 -0.59
C GLU A 128 -10.16 -2.65 0.87
N ASP A 129 -9.77 -3.70 1.61
CA ASP A 129 -10.07 -3.87 3.02
C ASP A 129 -9.40 -2.79 3.87
N ARG A 130 -8.12 -2.52 3.61
CA ARG A 130 -7.35 -1.48 4.30
C ARG A 130 -7.91 -0.08 4.03
N LEU A 131 -8.31 0.23 2.79
CA LEU A 131 -8.97 1.49 2.46
C LEU A 131 -10.31 1.63 3.18
N ARG A 132 -11.11 0.55 3.26
CA ARG A 132 -12.38 0.56 4.01
C ARG A 132 -12.18 0.76 5.51
N SER A 133 -11.05 0.33 6.06
CA SER A 133 -10.70 0.60 7.47
C SER A 133 -10.13 2.00 7.71
N GLY A 134 -10.02 2.85 6.66
CA GLY A 134 -9.56 4.23 6.78
C GLY A 134 -8.04 4.42 6.65
N GLU A 135 -7.30 3.38 6.26
CA GLU A 135 -5.86 3.53 6.03
C GLU A 135 -5.59 4.36 4.78
N SER A 136 -4.55 5.21 4.84
CA SER A 136 -4.13 6.01 3.69
C SER A 136 -3.42 5.17 2.63
N ALA A 137 -3.88 5.28 1.38
CA ALA A 137 -3.24 4.61 0.24
C ALA A 137 -1.74 4.97 0.06
N ALA A 138 -1.34 6.16 0.53
CA ALA A 138 0.06 6.60 0.46
C ALA A 138 1.02 5.68 1.23
N ASN A 139 0.50 5.03 2.28
CA ASN A 139 1.27 4.14 3.15
C ASN A 139 1.15 2.65 2.74
N MET A 140 0.45 2.37 1.64
CA MET A 140 0.20 1.00 1.20
C MET A 140 1.13 0.58 0.08
N GLU A 141 1.72 -0.57 0.23
CA GLU A 141 2.38 -1.32 -0.83
C GLU A 141 2.29 -2.81 -0.52
N HIS A 142 2.48 -3.63 -1.55
CA HIS A 142 2.57 -5.08 -1.45
C HIS A 142 3.87 -5.52 -2.10
N TRP A 143 4.70 -6.25 -1.37
CA TRP A 143 5.91 -6.89 -1.86
C TRP A 143 5.92 -8.35 -1.48
N ARG A 144 6.09 -9.21 -2.47
CA ARG A 144 6.18 -10.66 -2.25
C ARG A 144 7.23 -11.26 -3.15
N VAL A 145 8.08 -12.10 -2.57
CA VAL A 145 9.06 -12.92 -3.30
C VAL A 145 8.57 -14.36 -3.32
N GLY A 146 8.53 -14.95 -4.50
CA GLY A 146 8.19 -16.36 -4.72
C GLY A 146 9.36 -17.29 -4.37
N ALA A 147 9.05 -18.57 -4.18
CA ALA A 147 10.08 -19.60 -3.92
C ALA A 147 11.03 -19.81 -5.11
N ASP A 148 10.59 -19.48 -6.31
CA ASP A 148 11.37 -19.51 -7.55
C ASP A 148 12.22 -18.24 -7.76
N GLY A 149 12.26 -17.36 -6.79
CA GLY A 149 12.98 -16.09 -6.87
C GLY A 149 12.26 -14.99 -7.66
N SER A 150 11.08 -15.26 -8.25
CA SER A 150 10.22 -14.19 -8.80
C SER A 150 9.79 -13.21 -7.72
N ALA A 151 9.39 -11.99 -8.11
CA ALA A 151 8.83 -11.07 -7.13
C ALA A 151 7.72 -10.21 -7.75
N ILE A 152 6.75 -9.82 -6.90
CA ILE A 152 5.64 -8.94 -7.27
C ILE A 152 5.65 -7.73 -6.33
N TYR A 153 5.62 -6.55 -6.92
CA TYR A 153 5.38 -5.29 -6.25
C TYR A 153 4.08 -4.66 -6.73
N LEU A 154 3.23 -4.23 -5.80
CA LEU A 154 2.02 -3.49 -6.11
C LEU A 154 1.92 -2.23 -5.26
N ARG A 155 1.43 -1.15 -5.87
CA ARG A 155 1.10 0.10 -5.19
C ARG A 155 -0.31 0.53 -5.59
N PRO A 156 -1.23 0.79 -4.63
CA PRO A 156 -2.63 1.07 -4.95
C PRO A 156 -2.79 2.38 -5.72
N ILE A 157 -3.78 2.40 -6.61
CA ILE A 157 -4.29 3.57 -7.31
C ILE A 157 -5.71 3.81 -6.79
N VAL A 158 -5.93 4.97 -6.19
CA VAL A 158 -7.23 5.37 -5.62
C VAL A 158 -7.88 6.40 -6.51
N ILE A 159 -9.19 6.34 -6.64
CA ILE A 159 -9.99 7.32 -7.39
C ILE A 159 -9.95 8.67 -6.68
N ALA A 160 -9.42 9.67 -7.36
CA ALA A 160 -9.49 11.08 -7.01
C ALA A 160 -10.62 11.77 -7.79
N PRO A 161 -11.07 12.99 -7.42
CA PRO A 161 -12.15 13.68 -8.10
C PRO A 161 -11.96 13.78 -9.63
N VAL A 162 -10.75 14.09 -10.10
CA VAL A 162 -10.43 14.17 -11.53
C VAL A 162 -10.63 12.85 -12.27
N CYS A 163 -10.49 11.71 -11.60
CA CYS A 163 -10.64 10.38 -12.20
C CYS A 163 -12.09 10.08 -12.58
N LEU A 164 -13.06 10.72 -11.90
CA LEU A 164 -14.49 10.48 -12.09
C LEU A 164 -14.99 10.90 -13.47
N ALA A 165 -14.30 11.80 -14.15
CA ALA A 165 -14.64 12.20 -15.52
C ALA A 165 -14.65 11.01 -16.52
N CYS A 166 -13.81 9.97 -16.25
CA CYS A 166 -13.68 8.78 -17.09
C CYS A 166 -14.00 7.47 -16.36
N HIS A 167 -14.10 7.50 -15.03
CA HIS A 167 -14.30 6.31 -14.19
C HIS A 167 -15.54 6.39 -13.29
N GLY A 168 -16.24 7.53 -13.28
CA GLY A 168 -17.40 7.77 -12.41
C GLY A 168 -18.64 6.95 -12.73
N GLU A 169 -19.67 7.11 -11.90
CA GLU A 169 -20.98 6.48 -12.07
C GLU A 169 -21.76 7.10 -13.24
N VAL A 170 -21.56 8.41 -13.47
CA VAL A 170 -22.18 9.15 -14.57
C VAL A 170 -21.06 9.74 -15.43
N LEU A 171 -21.06 9.39 -16.70
CA LEU A 171 -20.10 9.89 -17.69
C LEU A 171 -20.82 10.81 -18.68
N ALA A 172 -20.12 11.84 -19.16
CA ALA A 172 -20.58 12.62 -20.29
C ALA A 172 -20.75 11.71 -21.53
N PRO A 173 -21.78 11.91 -22.36
CA PRO A 173 -22.08 11.07 -23.53
C PRO A 173 -20.89 10.84 -24.46
N GLU A 174 -20.13 11.90 -24.73
CA GLU A 174 -18.95 11.86 -25.59
C GLU A 174 -17.79 11.05 -24.98
N THR A 175 -17.66 11.10 -23.64
CA THR A 175 -16.68 10.31 -22.92
C THR A 175 -17.03 8.83 -22.99
N LYS A 176 -18.31 8.51 -22.74
CA LYS A 176 -18.79 7.13 -22.82
C LYS A 176 -18.63 6.58 -24.24
N ALA A 177 -19.01 7.35 -25.26
CA ALA A 177 -18.85 6.93 -26.66
C ALA A 177 -17.37 6.66 -27.03
N ALA A 178 -16.44 7.47 -26.52
CA ALA A 178 -15.02 7.24 -26.73
C ALA A 178 -14.53 5.95 -26.06
N ILE A 179 -15.00 5.68 -24.84
CA ILE A 179 -14.70 4.42 -24.11
C ILE A 179 -15.23 3.22 -24.89
N ASP A 180 -16.51 3.23 -25.24
CA ASP A 180 -17.18 2.12 -25.95
C ASP A 180 -16.49 1.79 -27.28
N ARG A 181 -15.99 2.81 -27.99
CA ARG A 181 -15.27 2.62 -29.25
C ARG A 181 -13.88 2.02 -29.07
N LEU A 182 -13.16 2.41 -28.01
CA LEU A 182 -11.75 2.05 -27.82
C LEU A 182 -11.54 0.83 -26.91
N TYR A 183 -12.55 0.48 -26.10
CA TYR A 183 -12.45 -0.57 -25.10
C TYR A 183 -13.76 -1.35 -24.98
N ALA A 184 -13.95 -2.33 -25.87
CA ALA A 184 -15.17 -3.15 -25.93
C ALA A 184 -15.47 -3.90 -24.60
N ASP A 185 -14.43 -4.25 -23.86
CA ASP A 185 -14.53 -5.00 -22.59
C ASP A 185 -14.33 -4.10 -21.36
N ASP A 186 -14.59 -2.79 -21.47
CA ASP A 186 -14.40 -1.87 -20.34
C ASP A 186 -15.26 -2.26 -19.12
N ARG A 187 -14.61 -2.39 -17.97
CA ARG A 187 -15.23 -2.62 -16.64
C ARG A 187 -14.89 -1.51 -15.65
N ALA A 188 -14.24 -0.44 -16.11
CA ALA A 188 -13.63 0.57 -15.28
C ALA A 188 -14.47 1.83 -15.10
N THR A 189 -15.80 1.70 -15.05
CA THR A 189 -16.75 2.80 -14.77
C THR A 189 -17.57 2.54 -13.52
N GLY A 190 -18.35 3.50 -13.04
CA GLY A 190 -19.19 3.37 -11.84
C GLY A 190 -18.37 3.40 -10.54
N TYR A 191 -17.29 4.16 -10.50
CA TYR A 191 -16.50 4.40 -9.29
C TYR A 191 -16.96 5.66 -8.57
N ARG A 192 -16.69 5.66 -7.26
CA ARG A 192 -16.77 6.83 -6.38
C ARG A 192 -15.38 7.22 -5.90
N GLU A 193 -15.23 8.47 -5.48
CA GLU A 193 -14.00 8.95 -4.86
C GLU A 193 -13.58 8.08 -3.68
N GLY A 194 -12.27 7.88 -3.52
CA GLY A 194 -11.68 7.07 -2.45
C GLY A 194 -11.67 5.57 -2.72
N GLN A 195 -12.39 5.06 -3.72
CA GLN A 195 -12.38 3.63 -4.05
C GLN A 195 -11.07 3.21 -4.72
N LEU A 196 -10.70 1.95 -4.53
CA LEU A 196 -9.56 1.35 -5.23
C LEU A 196 -9.85 1.22 -6.73
N ARG A 197 -9.08 1.93 -7.56
CA ARG A 197 -9.13 1.80 -9.01
C ARG A 197 -8.37 0.56 -9.50
N GLY A 198 -7.35 0.17 -8.80
CA GLY A 198 -6.42 -0.89 -9.11
C GLY A 198 -5.06 -0.63 -8.48
N ALA A 199 -4.01 -1.16 -9.08
CA ALA A 199 -2.65 -0.91 -8.62
C ALA A 199 -1.68 -0.73 -9.81
N PHE A 200 -0.63 0.04 -9.62
CA PHE A 200 0.61 -0.12 -10.37
C PHE A 200 1.23 -1.45 -9.98
N ARG A 201 1.89 -2.11 -10.93
CA ARG A 201 2.56 -3.39 -10.70
C ARG A 201 3.96 -3.43 -11.28
N VAL A 202 4.86 -4.16 -10.60
CA VAL A 202 6.12 -4.64 -11.16
C VAL A 202 6.20 -6.14 -10.91
N VAL A 203 6.48 -6.89 -11.96
CA VAL A 203 6.66 -8.36 -11.89
C VAL A 203 8.08 -8.69 -12.32
N TRP A 204 8.86 -9.20 -11.40
CA TRP A 204 10.22 -9.67 -11.62
C TRP A 204 10.18 -11.15 -12.02
N PRO A 205 10.95 -11.56 -13.03
CA PRO A 205 11.03 -12.96 -13.43
C PRO A 205 11.65 -13.84 -12.33
N ALA A 206 11.44 -15.14 -12.43
CA ALA A 206 12.16 -16.14 -11.66
C ALA A 206 13.68 -16.02 -11.88
N ARG A 207 14.47 -16.42 -10.90
CA ARG A 207 15.93 -16.40 -10.92
C ARG A 207 16.49 -17.80 -10.98
#